data_36405bd36014c58ce11c9133c4d75777
#
_entry.id   36405bd36014c58ce11c9133c4d75777
#
_cell.length_a   1.000
_cell.length_b   1.000
_cell.length_c   1.000
_cell.angle_alpha   90.00
_cell.angle_beta   90.00
_cell.angle_gamma   90.00
#
_symmetry.space_group_name_H-M   'P 1'
#
loop_
_entity.id
_entity.type
_entity.pdbx_description
1 polymer ?
#
loop_
_entity_poly.entity_id
_entity_poly.type
_entity_poly.pdbx_seq_one_letter_code
_entity_poly.pdbx_strand_id
1 'polypeptide(L)'
;MPKGEFPTPTGKCHFIAEGAKNFVAGPFRQMYEDFQPGEDIDPLPDYLASRETPDTNPALAAKYPLNIISPKSHGFLNSCYANVAEKIKGQGEQFVMINALDAKARNIKEGDKVRVFNQRGAFVGVSRISDDVNAGIVVATLGYWRQLNDGTVNCISSAEFGDMGHSTTFSDNLVEVALG
;
A
#
# COMPACT_ATOMS: atom_id res chain seq x y z
N MET A 1 -0.61 6.50 -30.77
CA MET A 1 0.27 7.13 -31.79
C MET A 1 0.11 6.39 -33.10
N PRO A 2 -0.52 6.97 -34.13
CA PRO A 2 -0.90 6.21 -35.33
C PRO A 2 0.25 5.76 -36.21
N LYS A 3 1.45 6.29 -36.02
CA LYS A 3 2.62 6.00 -36.86
C LYS A 3 3.84 5.43 -36.14
N GLY A 4 3.71 5.06 -34.84
CA GLY A 4 4.83 4.54 -34.06
C GLY A 4 5.95 5.55 -33.77
N GLU A 5 5.70 6.84 -33.98
CA GLU A 5 6.65 7.90 -33.69
C GLU A 5 6.44 8.39 -32.25
N PHE A 6 7.53 8.49 -31.51
CA PHE A 6 7.54 9.03 -30.15
C PHE A 6 7.90 10.53 -30.18
N PRO A 7 7.38 11.35 -29.24
CA PRO A 7 7.72 12.75 -29.12
C PRO A 7 9.12 12.93 -28.50
N THR A 8 10.12 12.34 -29.11
CA THR A 8 11.53 12.40 -28.71
C THR A 8 12.37 12.97 -29.85
N PRO A 9 13.55 13.50 -29.60
CA PRO A 9 14.43 14.03 -30.65
C PRO A 9 14.77 13.03 -31.76
N THR A 10 14.71 11.74 -31.46
CA THR A 10 15.01 10.65 -32.42
C THR A 10 13.76 10.04 -33.03
N GLY A 11 12.55 10.41 -32.60
CA GLY A 11 11.29 9.77 -32.96
C GLY A 11 11.13 8.32 -32.45
N LYS A 12 12.06 7.83 -31.63
CA LYS A 12 12.08 6.47 -31.08
C LYS A 12 11.80 6.49 -29.59
N CYS A 13 11.36 5.37 -29.03
CA CYS A 13 11.26 5.19 -27.60
C CYS A 13 12.66 5.32 -26.96
N HIS A 14 12.78 6.16 -25.95
CA HIS A 14 13.99 6.26 -25.15
C HIS A 14 13.76 5.55 -23.82
N PHE A 15 14.62 4.59 -23.49
CA PHE A 15 14.60 3.89 -22.20
C PHE A 15 15.37 4.65 -21.14
N ILE A 16 16.29 5.53 -21.54
CA ILE A 16 17.04 6.39 -20.64
C ILE A 16 16.34 7.74 -20.55
N ALA A 17 15.93 8.10 -19.35
CA ALA A 17 15.39 9.42 -19.04
C ALA A 17 16.53 10.37 -18.65
N GLU A 18 17.28 10.89 -19.62
CA GLU A 18 18.46 11.74 -19.35
C GLU A 18 18.13 12.96 -18.46
N GLY A 19 16.90 13.47 -18.54
CA GLY A 19 16.42 14.54 -17.66
C GLY A 19 16.26 14.11 -16.19
N ALA A 20 16.26 12.82 -15.89
CA ALA A 20 16.12 12.34 -14.51
C ALA A 20 17.35 12.68 -13.65
N LYS A 21 18.54 12.73 -14.25
CA LYS A 21 19.78 13.11 -13.55
C LYS A 21 19.73 14.52 -12.97
N ASN A 22 18.94 15.40 -13.59
CA ASN A 22 18.75 16.78 -13.16
C ASN A 22 17.34 17.01 -12.60
N PHE A 23 16.63 15.92 -12.29
CA PHE A 23 15.29 16.02 -11.75
C PHE A 23 15.36 16.64 -10.36
N VAL A 24 15.09 17.92 -10.31
CA VAL A 24 14.85 18.61 -9.06
C VAL A 24 13.38 18.35 -8.74
N ALA A 25 13.14 17.53 -7.72
CA ALA A 25 11.80 17.40 -7.17
C ALA A 25 11.24 18.81 -6.96
N GLY A 26 10.02 19.04 -7.43
CA GLY A 26 9.37 20.35 -7.39
C GLY A 26 9.26 20.94 -5.97
N PRO A 27 8.49 22.01 -5.77
CA PRO A 27 8.44 22.74 -4.50
C PRO A 27 8.05 21.88 -3.28
N PHE A 28 7.52 20.70 -3.52
CA PHE A 28 7.20 19.74 -2.46
C PHE A 28 8.41 19.02 -1.86
N ARG A 29 9.56 19.02 -2.52
CA ARG A 29 10.79 18.38 -2.00
C ARG A 29 11.19 18.91 -0.63
N GLN A 30 11.00 20.19 -0.39
CA GLN A 30 11.33 20.83 0.90
C GLN A 30 10.39 20.44 2.03
N MET A 31 9.25 19.81 1.74
CA MET A 31 8.27 19.38 2.74
C MET A 31 8.57 17.99 3.31
N TYR A 32 9.53 17.25 2.73
CA TYR A 32 9.83 15.88 3.11
C TYR A 32 11.29 15.77 3.52
N GLU A 33 11.52 15.61 4.81
CA GLU A 33 12.85 15.54 5.44
C GLU A 33 13.70 14.37 4.91
N ASP A 34 13.06 13.35 4.32
CA ASP A 34 13.72 12.12 3.84
C ASP A 34 14.36 12.25 2.46
N PHE A 35 14.08 13.32 1.71
CA PHE A 35 14.74 13.59 0.44
C PHE A 35 16.07 14.31 0.67
N GLN A 36 17.17 13.58 0.55
CA GLN A 36 18.49 14.18 0.59
C GLN A 36 18.75 15.00 -0.69
N PRO A 37 19.16 16.27 -0.59
CA PRO A 37 19.57 17.04 -1.76
C PRO A 37 20.77 16.36 -2.43
N GLY A 38 20.61 15.98 -3.71
CA GLY A 38 21.69 15.39 -4.50
C GLY A 38 21.65 13.89 -4.68
N GLU A 39 20.62 13.19 -4.23
CA GLU A 39 20.39 11.81 -4.69
C GLU A 39 20.05 11.83 -6.18
N ASP A 40 20.94 11.26 -6.98
CA ASP A 40 20.72 11.07 -8.40
C ASP A 40 19.67 9.98 -8.60
N ILE A 41 18.59 10.33 -9.28
CA ILE A 41 17.60 9.34 -9.73
C ILE A 41 18.23 8.57 -10.89
N ASP A 42 18.21 7.24 -10.82
CA ASP A 42 18.66 6.40 -11.93
C ASP A 42 17.83 6.73 -13.18
N PRO A 43 18.48 7.13 -14.29
CA PRO A 43 17.76 7.44 -15.51
C PRO A 43 17.18 6.21 -16.23
N LEU A 44 17.55 5.01 -15.81
CA LEU A 44 17.00 3.75 -16.32
C LEU A 44 15.84 3.27 -15.45
N PRO A 45 14.76 2.74 -16.05
CA PRO A 45 13.75 2.01 -15.28
C PRO A 45 14.40 0.77 -14.65
N ASP A 46 14.46 0.73 -13.35
CA ASP A 46 14.96 -0.41 -12.58
C ASP A 46 13.99 -0.75 -11.45
N TYR A 47 14.19 -1.95 -10.88
CA TYR A 47 13.46 -2.36 -9.69
C TYR A 47 14.14 -1.77 -8.46
N LEU A 48 13.42 -0.90 -7.77
CA LEU A 48 13.76 -0.45 -6.44
C LEU A 48 12.93 -1.23 -5.43
N ALA A 49 13.60 -1.96 -4.55
CA ALA A 49 12.92 -2.67 -3.49
C ALA A 49 12.14 -1.69 -2.59
N SER A 50 10.93 -2.08 -2.22
CA SER A 50 10.13 -1.35 -1.25
C SER A 50 10.89 -1.16 0.07
N ARG A 51 10.69 -0.03 0.76
CA ARG A 51 11.39 0.29 2.02
C ARG A 51 10.94 -0.58 3.19
N GLU A 52 9.73 -1.09 3.14
CA GLU A 52 9.15 -1.95 4.17
C GLU A 52 8.94 -3.37 3.65
N THR A 53 10.01 -4.13 3.54
CA THR A 53 9.99 -5.58 3.25
C THR A 53 10.88 -6.33 4.23
N PRO A 54 10.74 -7.65 4.33
CA PRO A 54 11.67 -8.47 5.12
C PRO A 54 13.13 -8.29 4.70
N ASP A 55 13.38 -8.06 3.41
CA ASP A 55 14.72 -7.92 2.86
C ASP A 55 15.33 -6.54 3.12
N THR A 56 14.54 -5.49 2.98
CA THR A 56 15.02 -4.10 3.14
C THR A 56 14.98 -3.62 4.58
N ASN A 57 14.05 -4.14 5.39
CA ASN A 57 13.89 -3.75 6.78
C ASN A 57 13.59 -4.95 7.69
N PRO A 58 14.56 -5.84 7.88
CA PRO A 58 14.37 -7.05 8.68
C PRO A 58 14.02 -6.76 10.16
N ALA A 59 14.49 -5.65 10.70
CA ALA A 59 14.17 -5.25 12.08
C ALA A 59 12.67 -4.87 12.23
N LEU A 60 12.08 -4.24 11.22
CA LEU A 60 10.66 -3.95 11.19
C LEU A 60 9.86 -5.22 10.93
N ALA A 61 10.29 -6.06 9.99
CA ALA A 61 9.66 -7.33 9.67
C ALA A 61 9.62 -8.31 10.85
N ALA A 62 10.62 -8.27 11.73
CA ALA A 62 10.61 -9.06 12.96
C ALA A 62 9.46 -8.67 13.92
N LYS A 63 8.96 -7.43 13.82
CA LYS A 63 7.85 -6.92 14.64
C LYS A 63 6.50 -7.02 13.92
N TYR A 64 6.51 -6.84 12.61
CA TYR A 64 5.34 -6.77 11.74
C TYR A 64 5.58 -7.64 10.50
N PRO A 65 5.40 -8.97 10.63
CA PRO A 65 5.90 -9.93 9.64
C PRO A 65 5.03 -10.07 8.40
N LEU A 66 3.85 -9.46 8.36
CA LEU A 66 2.91 -9.58 7.24
C LEU A 66 2.96 -8.34 6.36
N ASN A 67 3.05 -8.55 5.05
CA ASN A 67 2.87 -7.46 4.09
C ASN A 67 1.37 -7.25 3.83
N ILE A 68 0.91 -6.00 3.78
CA ILE A 68 -0.48 -5.69 3.49
C ILE A 68 -0.65 -5.11 2.09
N ILE A 69 -1.60 -5.66 1.35
CA ILE A 69 -2.07 -5.15 0.06
C ILE A 69 -3.45 -4.54 0.24
N SER A 70 -3.63 -3.32 -0.28
CA SER A 70 -4.86 -2.54 -0.08
C SER A 70 -5.54 -2.22 -1.42
N PRO A 71 -6.21 -3.19 -2.05
CA PRO A 71 -6.93 -2.96 -3.28
C PRO A 71 -8.17 -2.09 -3.07
N LYS A 72 -8.68 -1.52 -4.16
CA LYS A 72 -9.95 -0.79 -4.15
C LYS A 72 -11.12 -1.71 -3.85
N SER A 73 -12.07 -1.22 -3.05
CA SER A 73 -13.36 -1.90 -2.86
C SER A 73 -14.22 -1.79 -4.12
N HIS A 74 -15.10 -2.76 -4.36
CA HIS A 74 -16.04 -2.71 -5.49
C HIS A 74 -17.26 -1.83 -5.20
N GLY A 75 -17.64 -1.68 -3.93
CA GLY A 75 -18.82 -0.92 -3.52
C GLY A 75 -18.62 0.59 -3.42
N PHE A 76 -17.37 1.03 -3.34
CA PHE A 76 -17.00 2.43 -3.16
C PHE A 76 -16.11 2.92 -4.30
N LEU A 77 -16.13 4.22 -4.58
CA LEU A 77 -15.15 4.89 -5.44
C LEU A 77 -14.12 5.58 -4.53
N ASN A 78 -13.03 4.88 -4.20
CA ASN A 78 -12.16 5.24 -3.10
C ASN A 78 -12.98 5.43 -1.81
N SER A 79 -12.99 6.62 -1.20
CA SER A 79 -13.84 6.93 -0.03
C SER A 79 -15.22 7.51 -0.40
N CYS A 80 -15.49 7.77 -1.69
CA CYS A 80 -16.78 8.27 -2.12
C CYS A 80 -17.86 7.18 -1.97
N TYR A 81 -19.03 7.59 -1.51
CA TYR A 81 -20.18 6.72 -1.23
C TYR A 81 -20.04 5.76 -0.05
N ALA A 82 -18.91 5.75 0.64
CA ALA A 82 -18.70 4.89 1.81
C ALA A 82 -19.50 5.31 3.06
N ASN A 83 -20.27 6.39 2.96
CA ASN A 83 -21.25 6.86 3.94
C ASN A 83 -22.71 6.67 3.50
N VAL A 84 -22.95 6.09 2.32
CA VAL A 84 -24.30 5.82 1.79
C VAL A 84 -24.73 4.44 2.25
N ALA A 85 -25.86 4.36 2.97
CA ALA A 85 -26.33 3.15 3.65
C ALA A 85 -26.46 1.93 2.70
N GLU A 86 -27.01 2.12 1.50
CA GLU A 86 -27.17 1.07 0.50
C GLU A 86 -25.80 0.55 0.00
N LYS A 87 -24.83 1.46 -0.15
CA LYS A 87 -23.47 1.10 -0.58
C LYS A 87 -22.71 0.37 0.52
N ILE A 88 -22.85 0.82 1.77
CA ILE A 88 -22.28 0.13 2.94
C ILE A 88 -22.88 -1.28 3.06
N LYS A 89 -24.21 -1.40 2.93
CA LYS A 89 -24.88 -2.71 2.97
C LYS A 89 -24.39 -3.65 1.86
N GLY A 90 -24.18 -3.11 0.65
CA GLY A 90 -23.71 -3.90 -0.50
C GLY A 90 -22.22 -4.30 -0.38
N GLN A 91 -21.38 -3.43 0.18
CA GLN A 91 -19.95 -3.70 0.37
C GLN A 91 -19.70 -4.62 1.57
N GLY A 92 -20.51 -4.51 2.61
CA GLY A 92 -20.35 -5.22 3.88
C GLY A 92 -19.31 -4.58 4.80
N GLU A 93 -19.02 -5.29 5.88
CA GLU A 93 -18.03 -4.85 6.88
C GLU A 93 -16.62 -4.84 6.31
N GLN A 94 -15.78 -3.96 6.86
CA GLN A 94 -14.35 -3.95 6.60
C GLN A 94 -13.76 -5.32 6.96
N PHE A 95 -13.08 -5.95 6.01
CA PHE A 95 -12.52 -7.28 6.19
C PHE A 95 -11.01 -7.32 6.02
N VAL A 96 -10.42 -8.37 6.56
CA VAL A 96 -9.01 -8.69 6.43
C VAL A 96 -8.90 -10.12 5.91
N MET A 97 -8.46 -10.28 4.67
CA MET A 97 -8.18 -11.60 4.11
C MET A 97 -6.79 -12.04 4.53
N ILE A 98 -6.68 -13.23 5.07
CA ILE A 98 -5.46 -13.79 5.62
C ILE A 98 -5.30 -15.26 5.22
N ASN A 99 -4.08 -15.69 4.93
CA ASN A 99 -3.79 -17.09 4.62
C ASN A 99 -4.06 -18.00 5.83
N ALA A 100 -4.50 -19.23 5.57
CA ALA A 100 -4.83 -20.22 6.62
C ALA A 100 -3.64 -20.52 7.56
N LEU A 101 -2.41 -20.51 7.08
CA LEU A 101 -1.22 -20.74 7.90
C LEU A 101 -0.99 -19.55 8.86
N ASP A 102 -1.12 -18.33 8.37
CA ASP A 102 -0.94 -17.12 9.17
C ASP A 102 -2.05 -16.95 10.22
N ALA A 103 -3.31 -17.26 9.84
CA ALA A 103 -4.44 -17.26 10.73
C ALA A 103 -4.27 -18.29 11.87
N LYS A 104 -3.84 -19.51 11.52
CA LYS A 104 -3.58 -20.58 12.48
C LYS A 104 -2.49 -20.19 13.48
N ALA A 105 -1.39 -19.63 13.02
CA ALA A 105 -0.28 -19.17 13.86
C ALA A 105 -0.71 -18.13 14.90
N ARG A 106 -1.81 -17.39 14.62
CA ARG A 106 -2.37 -16.34 15.46
C ARG A 106 -3.64 -16.71 16.19
N ASN A 107 -4.08 -17.98 16.07
CA ASN A 107 -5.35 -18.50 16.61
C ASN A 107 -6.58 -17.72 16.10
N ILE A 108 -6.52 -17.20 14.89
CA ILE A 108 -7.60 -16.46 14.23
C ILE A 108 -8.48 -17.47 13.47
N LYS A 109 -9.80 -17.34 13.60
CA LYS A 109 -10.81 -18.12 12.89
C LYS A 109 -11.56 -17.25 11.90
N GLU A 110 -12.21 -17.89 10.94
CA GLU A 110 -13.12 -17.22 10.01
C GLU A 110 -14.18 -16.40 10.76
N GLY A 111 -14.34 -15.14 10.38
CA GLY A 111 -15.33 -14.24 10.96
C GLY A 111 -14.92 -13.57 12.27
N ASP A 112 -13.75 -13.86 12.81
CA ASP A 112 -13.27 -13.20 14.02
C ASP A 112 -13.01 -11.71 13.76
N LYS A 113 -13.27 -10.87 14.77
CA LYS A 113 -12.77 -9.49 14.74
C LYS A 113 -11.26 -9.52 14.97
N VAL A 114 -10.54 -8.89 14.06
CA VAL A 114 -9.08 -8.81 14.10
C VAL A 114 -8.61 -7.36 14.03
N ARG A 115 -7.55 -7.09 14.76
CA ARG A 115 -6.85 -5.81 14.74
C ARG A 115 -5.60 -5.95 13.87
N VAL A 116 -5.51 -5.13 12.83
CA VAL A 116 -4.31 -4.97 11.99
C VAL A 116 -3.57 -3.74 12.45
N PHE A 117 -2.28 -3.84 12.68
CA PHE A 117 -1.53 -2.72 13.26
C PHE A 117 -0.06 -2.73 12.88
N ASN A 118 0.54 -1.56 12.97
CA ASN A 118 1.98 -1.33 12.92
C ASN A 118 2.34 -0.13 13.80
N GLN A 119 3.57 0.40 13.66
CA GLN A 119 4.05 1.55 14.43
C GLN A 119 3.26 2.86 14.19
N ARG A 120 2.52 2.96 13.08
CA ARG A 120 1.75 4.16 12.71
C ARG A 120 0.35 4.17 13.31
N GLY A 121 -0.26 2.99 13.42
CA GLY A 121 -1.62 2.91 13.95
C GLY A 121 -2.23 1.53 13.78
N ALA A 122 -3.55 1.48 13.78
CA ALA A 122 -4.32 0.25 13.67
C ALA A 122 -5.69 0.48 13.05
N PHE A 123 -6.28 -0.61 12.58
CA PHE A 123 -7.71 -0.70 12.25
C PHE A 123 -8.25 -2.07 12.62
N VAL A 124 -9.57 -2.17 12.75
CA VAL A 124 -10.28 -3.42 13.03
C VAL A 124 -11.05 -3.85 11.78
N GLY A 125 -11.03 -5.15 11.49
CA GLY A 125 -11.79 -5.76 10.42
C GLY A 125 -12.24 -7.16 10.81
N VAL A 126 -13.05 -7.77 9.95
CA VAL A 126 -13.50 -9.16 10.08
C VAL A 126 -12.58 -10.07 9.28
N SER A 127 -12.05 -11.11 9.89
CA SER A 127 -11.15 -12.05 9.22
C SER A 127 -11.87 -12.84 8.14
N ARG A 128 -11.23 -13.01 7.00
CA ARG A 128 -11.60 -13.93 5.92
C ARG A 128 -10.40 -14.81 5.63
N ILE A 129 -10.54 -16.09 5.95
CA ILE A 129 -9.44 -17.05 5.70
C ILE A 129 -9.56 -17.54 4.26
N SER A 130 -8.50 -17.38 3.48
CA SER A 130 -8.48 -17.76 2.06
C SER A 130 -7.08 -18.18 1.61
N ASP A 131 -7.05 -19.16 0.73
CA ASP A 131 -5.83 -19.57 0.02
C ASP A 131 -5.57 -18.71 -1.23
N ASP A 132 -6.45 -17.73 -1.54
CA ASP A 132 -6.22 -16.75 -2.61
C ASP A 132 -5.09 -15.77 -2.29
N VAL A 133 -4.66 -15.72 -1.02
CA VAL A 133 -3.50 -14.95 -0.58
C VAL A 133 -2.39 -15.88 -0.10
N ASN A 134 -1.16 -15.58 -0.47
CA ASN A 134 0.00 -16.34 -0.01
C ASN A 134 0.27 -16.07 1.48
N ALA A 135 0.89 -17.04 2.15
CA ALA A 135 1.39 -16.84 3.50
C ALA A 135 2.37 -15.65 3.55
N GLY A 136 2.29 -14.87 4.61
CA GLY A 136 3.04 -13.63 4.76
C GLY A 136 2.35 -12.40 4.16
N ILE A 137 1.18 -12.56 3.53
CA ILE A 137 0.42 -11.47 2.92
C ILE A 137 -0.97 -11.39 3.52
N VAL A 138 -1.44 -10.18 3.77
CA VAL A 138 -2.85 -9.90 4.11
C VAL A 138 -3.43 -8.89 3.14
N VAL A 139 -4.74 -8.98 2.90
CA VAL A 139 -5.46 -8.06 2.01
C VAL A 139 -6.60 -7.40 2.76
N ALA A 140 -6.65 -6.06 2.72
CA ALA A 140 -7.76 -5.29 3.25
C ALA A 140 -8.10 -4.16 2.28
N THR A 141 -9.37 -4.09 1.86
CA THR A 141 -9.79 -3.08 0.87
C THR A 141 -9.81 -1.68 1.45
N LEU A 142 -9.38 -0.71 0.65
CA LEU A 142 -9.46 0.71 0.99
C LEU A 142 -10.90 1.27 0.77
N GLY A 143 -11.14 2.46 1.30
CA GLY A 143 -12.35 3.23 1.01
C GLY A 143 -13.30 3.42 2.19
N TYR A 144 -13.19 2.64 3.24
CA TYR A 144 -14.01 2.79 4.44
C TYR A 144 -13.72 4.12 5.16
N TRP A 145 -14.75 4.69 5.78
CA TRP A 145 -14.61 5.91 6.56
C TRP A 145 -14.29 5.59 8.02
N ARG A 146 -13.27 6.26 8.54
CA ARG A 146 -12.86 6.13 9.95
C ARG A 146 -13.99 6.45 10.95
N GLN A 147 -14.87 7.38 10.60
CA GLN A 147 -16.01 7.74 11.45
C GLN A 147 -17.06 6.65 11.61
N LEU A 148 -17.08 5.68 10.68
CA LEU A 148 -18.04 4.58 10.65
C LEU A 148 -17.38 3.21 10.97
N ASN A 149 -16.07 3.21 11.18
CA ASN A 149 -15.28 2.00 11.41
C ASN A 149 -14.22 2.28 12.48
N ASP A 150 -13.76 1.25 13.16
CA ASP A 150 -12.66 1.35 14.11
C ASP A 150 -11.31 1.36 13.36
N GLY A 151 -10.96 2.53 12.86
CA GLY A 151 -9.82 2.72 11.99
C GLY A 151 -10.08 2.28 10.54
N THR A 152 -9.11 2.50 9.69
CA THR A 152 -9.10 2.09 8.28
C THR A 152 -7.66 1.81 7.84
N VAL A 153 -7.48 1.23 6.66
CA VAL A 153 -6.16 0.95 6.08
C VAL A 153 -5.23 2.19 6.10
N ASN A 154 -5.77 3.39 5.95
CA ASN A 154 -4.96 4.62 6.03
C ASN A 154 -4.27 4.83 7.39
N CYS A 155 -4.77 4.19 8.45
CA CYS A 155 -4.15 4.30 9.78
C CYS A 155 -2.77 3.60 9.85
N ILE A 156 -2.51 2.66 8.94
CA ILE A 156 -1.26 1.87 8.91
C ILE A 156 -0.39 2.20 7.70
N SER A 157 -0.90 2.96 6.74
CA SER A 157 -0.20 3.26 5.49
C SER A 157 0.97 4.22 5.72
N SER A 158 2.04 4.02 4.96
CA SER A 158 3.19 4.92 4.91
C SER A 158 2.81 6.24 4.25
N ALA A 159 3.43 7.32 4.70
CA ALA A 159 3.38 8.63 4.05
C ALA A 159 4.55 8.86 3.08
N GLU A 160 5.39 7.86 2.89
CA GLU A 160 6.54 7.95 1.99
C GLU A 160 6.13 8.03 0.52
N PHE A 161 7.01 8.58 -0.27
CA PHE A 161 6.80 8.78 -1.69
C PHE A 161 7.79 7.95 -2.52
N GLY A 162 7.33 7.52 -3.68
CA GLY A 162 8.21 7.00 -4.72
C GLY A 162 9.09 8.13 -5.28
N ASP A 163 10.27 7.78 -5.76
CA ASP A 163 11.34 8.66 -6.19
C ASP A 163 10.96 9.64 -7.32
N MET A 164 10.57 9.16 -8.48
CA MET A 164 10.27 10.01 -9.64
C MET A 164 8.85 10.54 -9.67
N GLY A 165 7.88 9.69 -9.38
CA GLY A 165 6.47 9.99 -9.57
C GLY A 165 5.79 10.59 -8.34
N HIS A 166 6.47 10.66 -7.21
CA HIS A 166 5.92 11.09 -5.92
C HIS A 166 4.59 10.40 -5.55
N SER A 167 4.39 9.18 -6.07
CA SER A 167 3.26 8.36 -5.69
C SER A 167 3.48 7.83 -4.28
N THR A 168 2.41 7.74 -3.51
CA THR A 168 2.46 7.14 -2.18
C THR A 168 2.64 5.62 -2.24
N THR A 169 3.38 5.07 -1.28
CA THR A 169 3.71 3.65 -1.19
C THR A 169 2.63 2.88 -0.43
N PHE A 170 1.40 2.86 -0.97
CA PHE A 170 0.21 2.31 -0.29
C PHE A 170 0.30 0.83 0.09
N SER A 171 0.98 0.03 -0.71
CA SER A 171 1.05 -1.43 -0.54
C SER A 171 2.38 -1.89 0.05
N ASP A 172 3.26 -0.96 0.39
CA ASP A 172 4.58 -1.24 0.94
C ASP A 172 4.58 -1.05 2.45
N ASN A 173 3.70 -1.78 3.13
CA ASN A 173 3.57 -1.65 4.56
C ASN A 173 3.63 -3.01 5.22
N LEU A 174 4.43 -3.10 6.29
CA LEU A 174 4.47 -4.26 7.16
C LEU A 174 3.50 -4.06 8.33
N VAL A 175 2.78 -5.12 8.66
CA VAL A 175 1.75 -5.15 9.71
C VAL A 175 1.83 -6.44 10.53
N GLU A 176 1.19 -6.40 11.69
CA GLU A 176 0.81 -7.60 12.46
C GLU A 176 -0.71 -7.65 12.58
N VAL A 177 -1.25 -8.86 12.69
CA VAL A 177 -2.67 -9.14 12.87
C VAL A 177 -2.87 -9.92 14.16
N ALA A 178 -3.74 -9.46 15.03
CA ALA A 178 -4.11 -10.13 16.27
C ALA A 178 -5.63 -10.16 16.44
N LEU A 179 -6.14 -11.00 17.34
CA LEU A 179 -7.52 -10.94 17.78
C LEU A 179 -7.82 -9.55 18.35
N GLY A 180 -8.97 -8.96 17.96
CA GLY A 180 -9.43 -7.62 18.34
C GLY A 180 -10.12 -7.56 19.69
#